data_0ee87e62036b4914511cb57f6f2fd653
#
_entry.id   0ee87e62036b4914511cb57f6f2fd653
#
_cell.length_a   1.000
_cell.length_b   1.000
_cell.length_c   1.000
_cell.angle_alpha   90.00
_cell.angle_beta   90.00
_cell.angle_gamma   90.00
#
_symmetry.space_group_name_H-M   'P 1'
#
loop_
_entity.id
_entity.type
_entity.pdbx_description
1 polymer ?
#
loop_
_entity_poly.entity_id
_entity_poly.type
_entity_poly.pdbx_seq_one_letter_code
_entity_poly.pdbx_strand_id
1 'polypeptide(L)' 'MQTIFVQVKCELGRAYDVADEAALNIDQVSEVYSTSGQFDLLMKCYLADDTDIGHFVTSNIQTLPGVADTFTTITFKAFT' A
#
# COMPACT_ATOMS: atom_id res chain seq x y z
N MET A 1 -7.70 -0.16 -15.63
CA MET A 1 -7.37 0.00 -14.20
C MET A 1 -6.10 -0.77 -13.90
N GLN A 2 -5.19 -0.15 -13.18
CA GLN A 2 -3.93 -0.76 -12.79
C GLN A 2 -4.06 -1.35 -11.39
N THR A 3 -3.55 -2.57 -11.19
CA THR A 3 -3.50 -3.19 -9.87
C THR A 3 -2.06 -3.25 -9.40
N ILE A 4 -1.80 -2.73 -8.21
CA ILE A 4 -0.49 -2.82 -7.59
C ILE A 4 -0.62 -3.40 -6.19
N PHE A 5 0.47 -3.99 -5.71
CA PHE A 5 0.59 -4.44 -4.32
C PHE A 5 1.72 -3.66 -3.67
N VAL A 6 1.47 -3.12 -2.49
CA VAL A 6 2.47 -2.37 -1.75
C VAL A 6 2.69 -3.06 -0.41
N GLN A 7 3.90 -3.55 -0.21
CA GLN A 7 4.31 -4.05 1.09
C GLN A 7 4.84 -2.88 1.91
N VAL A 8 4.43 -2.79 3.15
CA VAL A 8 4.75 -1.65 4.00
C VAL A 8 5.43 -2.12 5.27
N LYS A 9 6.59 -1.56 5.54
CA LYS A 9 7.29 -1.73 6.81
C LYS A 9 6.93 -0.56 7.70
N CYS A 10 6.48 -0.85 8.91
CA CYS A 10 6.03 0.17 9.85
C CYS A 10 7.02 0.31 10.99
N GLU A 11 7.01 1.48 11.62
CA GLU A 11 7.69 1.68 12.89
C GLU A 11 7.09 0.73 13.93
N LEU A 12 7.89 0.34 14.90
CA LEU A 12 7.46 -0.64 15.91
C LEU A 12 6.17 -0.18 16.60
N GLY A 13 5.20 -1.08 16.65
CA GLY A 13 3.92 -0.83 17.30
C GLY A 13 2.93 0.01 16.48
N ARG A 14 3.26 0.41 15.25
CA ARG A 14 2.43 1.31 14.46
C ARG A 14 1.67 0.63 13.32
N ALA A 15 1.87 -0.69 13.13
CA ALA A 15 1.30 -1.36 11.95
C ALA A 15 -0.22 -1.22 11.84
N TYR A 16 -0.94 -1.43 12.92
CA TYR A 16 -2.41 -1.36 12.88
C TYR A 16 -2.91 0.07 12.72
N ASP A 17 -2.22 1.05 13.27
CA ASP A 17 -2.55 2.46 13.04
C ASP A 17 -2.39 2.82 11.57
N VAL A 18 -1.31 2.38 10.94
CA VAL A 18 -1.06 2.62 9.51
C VAL A 18 -2.13 1.94 8.67
N ALA A 19 -2.47 0.69 8.99
CA ALA A 19 -3.50 -0.06 8.27
C ALA A 19 -4.85 0.64 8.33
N ASP A 20 -5.25 1.11 9.51
CA ASP A 20 -6.51 1.81 9.69
C ASP A 20 -6.54 3.12 8.90
N GLU A 21 -5.47 3.88 8.96
CA GLU A 21 -5.36 5.15 8.24
C GLU A 21 -5.46 4.94 6.72
N ALA A 22 -4.75 3.94 6.21
CA ALA A 22 -4.79 3.63 4.78
C ALA A 22 -6.19 3.19 4.34
N ALA A 23 -6.82 2.30 5.11
CA ALA A 23 -8.14 1.76 4.77
C ALA A 23 -9.22 2.85 4.79
N LEU A 24 -9.12 3.79 5.72
CA LEU A 24 -10.13 4.84 5.88
C LEU A 24 -9.94 6.01 4.93
N ASN A 25 -8.71 6.36 4.58
CA ASN A 25 -8.42 7.65 3.95
C ASN A 25 -7.84 7.56 2.54
N ILE A 26 -7.47 6.38 2.05
CA ILE A 26 -6.94 6.24 0.69
C ILE A 26 -7.93 5.43 -0.13
N ASP A 27 -8.66 6.12 -1.00
CA ASP A 27 -9.75 5.50 -1.78
C ASP A 27 -9.25 4.35 -2.67
N GLN A 28 -8.03 4.46 -3.19
CA GLN A 28 -7.45 3.47 -4.08
C GLN A 28 -7.07 2.17 -3.38
N VAL A 29 -6.94 2.18 -2.05
CA VAL A 29 -6.61 0.98 -1.28
C VAL A 29 -7.85 0.12 -1.16
N SER A 30 -7.79 -1.08 -1.75
CA SER A 30 -8.90 -2.02 -1.74
C SER A 30 -8.85 -2.99 -0.57
N GLU A 31 -7.66 -3.48 -0.24
CA GLU A 31 -7.45 -4.47 0.81
C GLU A 31 -6.16 -4.16 1.54
N VAL A 32 -6.17 -4.36 2.85
CA VAL A 32 -4.98 -4.24 3.69
C VAL A 32 -4.92 -5.46 4.60
N TYR A 33 -3.80 -6.15 4.55
CA TYR A 33 -3.54 -7.31 5.40
C TYR A 33 -2.33 -7.06 6.28
N SER A 34 -2.39 -7.50 7.53
CA SER A 34 -1.19 -7.61 8.33
C SER A 34 -0.48 -8.92 7.98
N THR A 35 0.84 -8.88 7.88
CA THR A 35 1.63 -10.02 7.41
C THR A 35 2.80 -10.28 8.33
N SER A 36 3.32 -11.50 8.25
CA SER A 36 4.59 -11.86 8.88
C SER A 36 5.75 -11.58 7.91
N GLY A 37 6.96 -11.65 8.40
CA GLY A 37 8.17 -11.49 7.58
C GLY A 37 8.76 -10.11 7.68
N GLN A 38 9.41 -9.67 6.61
CA GLN A 38 10.14 -8.40 6.59
C GLN A 38 9.23 -7.17 6.59
N PHE A 39 8.03 -7.30 6.04
CA PHE A 39 7.07 -6.22 5.98
C PHE A 39 5.88 -6.52 6.89
N ASP A 40 5.27 -5.47 7.38
CA ASP A 40 4.18 -5.58 8.36
C ASP A 40 2.81 -5.63 7.72
N LEU A 41 2.65 -4.98 6.57
CA LEU A 41 1.37 -4.87 5.86
C LEU A 41 1.55 -5.20 4.38
N LEU A 42 0.46 -5.71 3.80
CA LEU A 42 0.32 -5.86 2.36
C LEU A 42 -0.94 -5.13 1.94
N MET A 43 -0.80 -4.16 1.06
CA MET A 43 -1.93 -3.37 0.53
C MET A 43 -2.14 -3.70 -0.94
N LYS A 44 -3.40 -3.91 -1.32
CA LYS A 44 -3.80 -4.05 -2.71
C LYS A 44 -4.48 -2.75 -3.13
N CYS A 45 -3.98 -2.13 -4.20
CA CYS A 45 -4.50 -0.86 -4.67
C CYS A 45 -4.94 -0.95 -6.12
N TYR A 46 -6.06 -0.30 -6.44
CA TYR A 46 -6.54 -0.14 -7.81
C TYR A 46 -6.38 1.32 -8.22
N LEU A 47 -5.64 1.55 -9.30
CA LEU A 47 -5.34 2.89 -9.79
C LEU A 47 -5.91 3.06 -11.20
N ALA A 48 -6.33 4.28 -11.52
CA ALA A 48 -6.73 4.62 -12.88
C ALA A 48 -5.55 4.41 -13.84
N ASP A 49 -5.83 4.09 -15.09
CA ASP A 49 -4.80 3.72 -16.07
C ASP A 49 -3.77 4.83 -16.32
N ASP A 50 -4.15 6.08 -16.12
CA ASP A 50 -3.27 7.23 -16.31
C ASP A 50 -2.58 7.70 -15.03
N THR A 51 -2.78 7.01 -13.92
CA THR A 51 -2.16 7.38 -12.65
C THR A 51 -0.66 7.07 -12.69
N ASP A 52 0.14 8.03 -12.25
CA ASP A 52 1.57 7.82 -12.00
C ASP A 52 1.73 7.02 -10.71
N ILE A 53 2.12 5.76 -10.83
CA ILE A 53 2.21 4.83 -9.71
C ILE A 53 3.22 5.31 -8.66
N GLY A 54 4.39 5.73 -9.10
CA GLY A 54 5.42 6.21 -8.19
C GLY A 54 4.96 7.42 -7.39
N HIS A 55 4.30 8.36 -8.06
CA HIS A 55 3.76 9.54 -7.39
C HIS A 55 2.67 9.17 -6.38
N PHE A 56 1.79 8.24 -6.75
CA PHE A 56 0.74 7.76 -5.85
C PHE A 56 1.35 7.17 -4.57
N VAL A 57 2.31 6.26 -4.71
CA VAL A 57 2.94 5.61 -3.55
C VAL A 57 3.64 6.64 -2.68
N THR A 58 4.40 7.54 -3.27
CA THR A 58 5.16 8.56 -2.55
C THR A 58 4.24 9.53 -1.82
N SER A 59 3.17 9.98 -2.47
CA SER A 59 2.31 11.02 -1.92
C SER A 59 1.24 10.49 -0.96
N ASN A 60 0.81 9.25 -1.11
CA ASN A 60 -0.32 8.72 -0.33
C ASN A 60 0.09 7.67 0.69
N ILE A 61 1.04 6.81 0.37
CA ILE A 61 1.41 5.70 1.25
C ILE A 61 2.63 6.03 2.08
N GLN A 62 3.69 6.54 1.44
CA GLN A 62 4.93 6.84 2.16
C GLN A 62 4.79 8.01 3.12
N THR A 63 3.77 8.83 2.97
CA THR A 63 3.49 9.95 3.87
C THR A 63 2.62 9.58 5.07
N LEU A 64 2.12 8.34 5.13
CA LEU A 64 1.34 7.91 6.29
C LEU A 64 2.23 7.89 7.53
N PRO A 65 1.76 8.45 8.65
CA PRO A 65 2.53 8.40 9.90
C PRO A 65 2.79 6.96 10.32
N GLY A 66 4.04 6.63 10.63
CA GLY A 66 4.43 5.29 11.07
C GLY A 66 4.98 4.40 9.96
N VAL A 67 4.95 4.84 8.71
CA VAL A 67 5.56 4.09 7.60
C VAL A 67 7.07 4.30 7.61
N ALA A 68 7.82 3.20 7.61
CA ALA A 68 9.29 3.25 7.60
C ALA A 68 9.86 2.92 6.21
N ASP A 69 9.22 2.03 5.47
CA ASP A 69 9.69 1.61 4.15
C ASP A 69 8.55 0.99 3.37
N THR A 70 8.67 0.99 2.04
CA THR A 70 7.68 0.38 1.16
C THR A 70 8.36 -0.40 0.04
N PHE A 71 7.68 -1.44 -0.41
CA PHE A 71 8.11 -2.21 -1.57
C PHE A 71 6.89 -2.42 -2.48
N THR A 72 6.92 -1.81 -3.66
CA THR A 72 5.79 -1.83 -4.59
C THR A 72 6.00 -2.89 -5.67
N THR A 73 4.98 -3.71 -5.88
CA THR A 73 4.93 -4.66 -6.99
C THR A 73 3.87 -4.20 -7.98
N ILE A 74 4.31 -3.92 -9.20
CA ILE A 74 3.40 -3.56 -10.30
C ILE A 74 3.00 -4.86 -11.00
N THR A 75 1.70 -5.07 -11.19
CA THR A 75 1.21 -6.25 -11.90
C THR A 75 1.03 -5.93 -13.38
N PHE A 76 1.15 -6.96 -14.22
CA PHE A 76 0.93 -6.80 -15.66
C PHE A 76 -0.43 -7.32 -16.08
N LYS A 77 -0.79 -8.52 -15.64
CA LYS A 77 -2.02 -9.16 -16.11
C LYS A 77 -2.58 -10.10 -15.05
N ALA A 78 -3.88 -9.98 -14.81
CA ALA A 78 -4.60 -10.93 -13.97
C ALA A 78 -5.05 -12.12 -14.84
N PHE A 79 -4.84 -13.35 -14.37
CA PHE A 79 -5.27 -14.56 -15.07
C PHE A 79 -6.55 -15.13 -14.49
N THR A 80 -7.01 -14.59 -13.41
CA THR A 80 -8.31 -14.99 -12.82
C THR A 80 -9.06 -13.78 -12.30
#